data_44105a9c2492aa118f3692cf4778d0b7
#
_entry.id   44105a9c2492aa118f3692cf4778d0b7
#
_cell.length_a   1.000
_cell.length_b   1.000
_cell.length_c   1.000
_cell.angle_alpha   90.00
_cell.angle_beta   90.00
_cell.angle_gamma   90.00
#
_symmetry.space_group_name_H-M   'P 1'
#
loop_
_entity.id
_entity.type
_entity.pdbx_description
1 polymer ?
#
loop_
_entity_poly.entity_id
_entity_poly.type
_entity_poly.pdbx_seq_one_letter_code
_entity_poly.pdbx_strand_id
1 'polypeptide(L)'
;MTVTLGKPTSAWLANELDGNHRPSRENVVVAASQELTDGTVVSLNANGQAQIYAGVTDEVAAGIFVGDAVTTGAGVTGAGVIVARTAKVVAENLTFKSGLTTAKQTAALADLAKLHITTVRSA
;
A
#
# COMPACT_ATOMS: atom_id res chain seq x y z
N MET A 1 24.44 7.19 11.61
CA MET A 1 23.07 6.69 11.43
C MET A 1 22.47 7.29 10.18
N THR A 2 21.87 6.48 9.38
CA THR A 2 21.21 6.95 8.17
C THR A 2 19.78 7.36 8.48
N VAL A 3 19.43 8.57 8.09
CA VAL A 3 18.07 9.05 8.23
C VAL A 3 17.30 8.63 6.99
N THR A 4 16.18 7.96 7.18
CA THR A 4 15.29 7.61 6.09
C THR A 4 14.63 8.87 5.55
N LEU A 5 14.76 9.10 4.26
CA LEU A 5 14.15 10.26 3.61
C LEU A 5 12.73 10.00 3.15
N GLY A 6 12.24 8.79 3.36
CA GLY A 6 10.88 8.42 3.01
C GLY A 6 9.87 9.02 3.98
N LYS A 7 8.63 8.99 3.55
CA LYS A 7 7.50 9.43 4.35
C LYS A 7 7.30 8.47 5.54
N PRO A 8 7.16 8.96 6.77
CA PRO A 8 6.88 8.06 7.89
C PRO A 8 5.46 7.48 7.78
N THR A 9 5.25 6.31 8.35
CA THR A 9 3.93 5.66 8.34
C THR A 9 2.85 6.57 8.89
N SER A 10 3.15 7.34 9.94
CA SER A 10 2.18 8.26 10.54
C SER A 10 1.74 9.39 9.60
N ALA A 11 2.44 9.63 8.49
CA ALA A 11 2.03 10.64 7.54
C ALA A 11 0.78 10.23 6.76
N TRP A 12 0.57 8.94 6.54
CA TRP A 12 -0.58 8.45 5.77
C TRP A 12 -1.52 7.55 6.58
N LEU A 13 -1.03 6.87 7.61
CA LEU A 13 -1.84 5.97 8.41
C LEU A 13 -2.36 6.73 9.64
N ALA A 14 -3.65 7.10 9.61
CA ALA A 14 -4.26 7.85 10.70
C ALA A 14 -4.74 6.93 11.83
N ASN A 15 -5.22 5.73 11.49
CA ASN A 15 -5.73 4.78 12.48
C ASN A 15 -5.72 3.37 11.90
N GLU A 16 -5.48 2.40 12.76
CA GLU A 16 -5.62 0.98 12.44
C GLU A 16 -6.05 0.25 13.71
N LEU A 17 -6.47 -1.00 13.55
CA LEU A 17 -6.80 -1.81 14.72
C LEU A 17 -5.54 -2.14 15.52
N ASP A 18 -5.58 -1.85 16.80
CA ASP A 18 -4.50 -2.17 17.72
C ASP A 18 -4.61 -3.62 18.22
N GLY A 19 -3.52 -4.13 18.74
CA GLY A 19 -3.47 -5.44 19.34
C GLY A 19 -2.17 -6.15 19.05
N ASN A 20 -1.95 -7.27 19.72
CA ASN A 20 -0.70 -8.01 19.60
C ASN A 20 -0.42 -8.50 18.19
N HIS A 21 -1.45 -8.75 17.41
CA HIS A 21 -1.32 -9.31 16.08
C HIS A 21 -1.59 -8.30 14.96
N ARG A 22 -1.88 -7.05 15.32
CA ARG A 22 -2.21 -5.97 14.36
C ARG A 22 -3.13 -6.47 13.25
N PRO A 23 -4.40 -6.76 13.55
CA PRO A 23 -5.29 -7.42 12.58
C PRO A 23 -5.51 -6.64 11.29
N SER A 24 -5.20 -5.34 11.25
CA SER A 24 -5.26 -4.55 10.01
C SER A 24 -4.12 -4.86 9.05
N ARG A 25 -3.04 -5.43 9.54
CA ARG A 25 -1.83 -5.69 8.75
C ARG A 25 -1.74 -7.14 8.33
N GLU A 26 -1.07 -7.38 7.21
CA GLU A 26 -0.88 -8.72 6.68
C GLU A 26 0.51 -8.84 6.06
N ASN A 27 1.18 -9.96 6.33
CA ASN A 27 2.45 -10.25 5.68
C ASN A 27 2.18 -10.68 4.24
N VAL A 28 2.99 -10.17 3.32
CA VAL A 28 2.86 -10.50 1.90
C VAL A 28 4.23 -10.79 1.30
N VAL A 29 4.21 -11.51 0.18
CA VAL A 29 5.38 -11.63 -0.69
C VAL A 29 5.31 -10.48 -1.68
N VAL A 30 6.43 -9.76 -1.85
CA VAL A 30 6.52 -8.69 -2.83
C VAL A 30 6.92 -9.30 -4.16
N ALA A 31 6.17 -8.99 -5.22
CA ALA A 31 6.42 -9.52 -6.56
C ALA A 31 7.80 -9.07 -7.08
N ALA A 32 8.29 -9.77 -8.08
CA ALA A 32 9.55 -9.41 -8.73
C ALA A 32 9.43 -8.07 -9.45
N SER A 33 10.56 -7.38 -9.61
CA SER A 33 10.66 -6.11 -10.32
C SER A 33 9.79 -5.01 -9.74
N GLN A 34 9.68 -4.97 -8.42
CA GLN A 34 8.90 -3.96 -7.70
C GLN A 34 9.79 -3.05 -6.88
N GLU A 35 9.32 -1.84 -6.69
CA GLU A 35 9.91 -0.87 -5.77
C GLU A 35 8.77 -0.30 -4.95
N LEU A 36 8.66 -0.75 -3.71
CA LEU A 36 7.57 -0.36 -2.81
C LEU A 36 8.12 0.42 -1.62
N THR A 37 7.50 1.55 -1.33
CA THR A 37 7.85 2.38 -0.20
C THR A 37 6.66 2.50 0.75
N ASP A 38 6.91 2.96 1.97
CA ASP A 38 5.87 3.16 2.97
C ASP A 38 4.78 4.09 2.42
N GLY A 39 3.54 3.63 2.43
CA GLY A 39 2.40 4.39 1.90
C GLY A 39 2.04 4.12 0.45
N THR A 40 2.72 3.20 -0.22
CA THR A 40 2.40 2.84 -1.61
C THR A 40 1.16 1.98 -1.68
N VAL A 41 0.20 2.37 -2.52
CA VAL A 41 -1.00 1.57 -2.76
C VAL A 41 -0.63 0.39 -3.65
N VAL A 42 -1.00 -0.81 -3.21
CA VAL A 42 -0.63 -2.06 -3.89
C VAL A 42 -1.85 -2.87 -4.29
N SER A 43 -1.66 -3.72 -5.29
CA SER A 43 -2.59 -4.78 -5.64
C SER A 43 -1.89 -6.12 -5.48
N LEU A 44 -2.65 -7.21 -5.56
CA LEU A 44 -2.09 -8.56 -5.54
C LEU A 44 -2.17 -9.14 -6.94
N ASN A 45 -1.07 -9.75 -7.40
CA ASN A 45 -1.06 -10.43 -8.69
C ASN A 45 -1.75 -11.79 -8.60
N ALA A 46 -1.76 -12.55 -9.70
CA ALA A 46 -2.41 -13.85 -9.75
C ALA A 46 -1.83 -14.85 -8.73
N ASN A 47 -0.60 -14.66 -8.32
CA ASN A 47 0.06 -15.51 -7.32
C ASN A 47 -0.11 -14.99 -5.90
N GLY A 48 -0.89 -13.94 -5.69
CA GLY A 48 -1.10 -13.33 -4.39
C GLY A 48 0.05 -12.46 -3.91
N GLN A 49 0.95 -12.06 -4.80
CA GLN A 49 2.11 -11.24 -4.46
C GLN A 49 1.79 -9.75 -4.63
N ALA A 50 2.32 -8.93 -3.72
CA ALA A 50 2.09 -7.49 -3.75
C ALA A 50 2.88 -6.82 -4.86
N GLN A 51 2.21 -5.93 -5.58
CA GLN A 51 2.81 -5.11 -6.62
C GLN A 51 2.19 -3.72 -6.58
N ILE A 52 2.90 -2.72 -7.11
CA ILE A 52 2.33 -1.38 -7.15
C ILE A 52 1.04 -1.38 -7.97
N TYR A 53 0.00 -0.70 -7.45
CA TYR A 53 -1.27 -0.59 -8.17
C TYR A 53 -1.04 0.24 -9.44
N ALA A 54 -1.29 -0.34 -10.60
CA ALA A 54 -1.04 0.30 -11.88
C ALA A 54 -2.31 0.77 -12.59
N GLY A 55 -3.48 0.42 -12.08
CA GLY A 55 -4.74 0.85 -12.66
C GLY A 55 -5.09 0.18 -13.98
N VAL A 56 -4.55 -1.01 -14.25
CA VAL A 56 -4.91 -1.75 -15.45
C VAL A 56 -6.31 -2.35 -15.31
N THR A 57 -6.88 -2.80 -16.41
CA THR A 57 -8.23 -3.38 -16.44
C THR A 57 -8.32 -4.53 -15.44
N ASP A 58 -9.39 -4.52 -14.64
CA ASP A 58 -9.69 -5.52 -13.61
C ASP A 58 -8.71 -5.58 -12.44
N GLU A 59 -7.75 -4.67 -12.37
CA GLU A 59 -6.88 -4.58 -11.21
C GLU A 59 -7.64 -3.94 -10.04
N VAL A 60 -7.52 -4.55 -8.86
CA VAL A 60 -8.18 -4.09 -7.63
C VAL A 60 -7.12 -3.77 -6.60
N ALA A 61 -7.17 -2.58 -6.02
CA ALA A 61 -6.26 -2.23 -4.93
C ALA A 61 -6.55 -3.13 -3.72
N ALA A 62 -5.50 -3.70 -3.13
CA ALA A 62 -5.63 -4.68 -2.06
C ALA A 62 -5.10 -4.19 -0.72
N GLY A 63 -4.38 -3.09 -0.68
CA GLY A 63 -3.84 -2.55 0.56
C GLY A 63 -2.79 -1.49 0.31
N ILE A 64 -2.08 -1.16 1.38
CA ILE A 64 -1.08 -0.09 1.37
C ILE A 64 0.18 -0.63 2.04
N PHE A 65 1.32 -0.50 1.37
CA PHE A 65 2.60 -1.00 1.87
C PHE A 65 3.04 -0.25 3.11
N VAL A 66 3.51 -0.98 4.12
CA VAL A 66 3.96 -0.43 5.41
C VAL A 66 5.41 -0.84 5.65
N GLY A 67 6.21 0.09 6.11
CA GLY A 67 7.56 -0.20 6.59
C GLY A 67 8.66 0.20 5.63
N ASP A 68 9.83 -0.38 5.82
CA ASP A 68 11.00 -0.03 5.04
C ASP A 68 10.81 -0.35 3.56
N ALA A 69 11.40 0.48 2.70
CA ALA A 69 11.30 0.29 1.26
C ALA A 69 11.85 -1.08 0.86
N VAL A 70 11.14 -1.72 -0.06
CA VAL A 70 11.55 -3.02 -0.62
C VAL A 70 11.72 -2.85 -2.13
N THR A 71 12.90 -3.21 -2.62
CA THR A 71 13.18 -3.23 -4.07
C THR A 71 13.52 -4.66 -4.46
N THR A 72 12.77 -5.20 -5.41
CA THR A 72 13.02 -6.55 -5.91
C THR A 72 13.56 -6.50 -7.32
N GLY A 73 14.46 -7.43 -7.65
CA GLY A 73 15.01 -7.54 -8.98
C GLY A 73 14.17 -8.43 -9.90
N ALA A 74 14.62 -8.54 -11.14
CA ALA A 74 13.95 -9.41 -12.11
C ALA A 74 14.00 -10.87 -11.64
N GLY A 75 12.84 -11.50 -11.56
CA GLY A 75 12.72 -12.88 -11.13
C GLY A 75 12.96 -13.12 -9.64
N VAL A 76 13.12 -12.07 -8.84
CA VAL A 76 13.39 -12.17 -7.39
C VAL A 76 12.25 -11.56 -6.62
N THR A 77 11.67 -12.31 -5.70
CA THR A 77 10.61 -11.81 -4.82
C THR A 77 11.20 -11.32 -3.50
N GLY A 78 10.42 -10.57 -2.74
CA GLY A 78 10.81 -10.09 -1.42
C GLY A 78 9.70 -10.31 -0.41
N ALA A 79 9.88 -9.79 0.78
CA ALA A 79 8.88 -9.87 1.84
C ALA A 79 8.47 -8.47 2.30
N GLY A 80 7.23 -8.33 2.69
CA GLY A 80 6.72 -7.04 3.16
C GLY A 80 5.46 -7.18 3.98
N VAL A 81 4.94 -6.04 4.41
CA VAL A 81 3.71 -5.95 5.19
C VAL A 81 2.81 -4.91 4.54
N ILE A 82 1.52 -5.20 4.47
CA ILE A 82 0.54 -4.22 3.99
C ILE A 82 -0.54 -4.01 5.05
N VAL A 83 -1.14 -2.82 5.02
CA VAL A 83 -2.42 -2.59 5.70
C VAL A 83 -3.49 -3.11 4.75
N ALA A 84 -4.12 -4.21 5.12
CA ALA A 84 -5.02 -4.96 4.23
C ALA A 84 -6.50 -4.74 4.54
N ARG A 85 -6.81 -4.19 5.72
CA ARG A 85 -8.20 -4.01 6.15
C ARG A 85 -8.30 -3.05 7.33
N THR A 86 -9.50 -2.49 7.50
CA THR A 86 -9.90 -1.73 8.71
C THR A 86 -8.87 -0.72 9.19
N ALA A 87 -8.77 0.38 8.48
CA ALA A 87 -7.85 1.46 8.82
C ALA A 87 -8.39 2.79 8.30
N LYS A 88 -7.86 3.88 8.82
CA LYS A 88 -8.11 5.22 8.30
C LYS A 88 -6.80 5.79 7.79
N VAL A 89 -6.81 6.30 6.59
CA VAL A 89 -5.60 6.78 5.92
C VAL A 89 -5.80 8.19 5.39
N VAL A 90 -4.70 8.91 5.26
CA VAL A 90 -4.70 10.25 4.68
C VAL A 90 -4.42 10.08 3.18
N ALA A 91 -5.46 10.21 2.37
CA ALA A 91 -5.36 9.91 0.94
C ALA A 91 -4.30 10.76 0.22
N GLU A 92 -4.17 12.01 0.61
CA GLU A 92 -3.22 12.93 -0.01
C GLU A 92 -1.76 12.52 0.18
N ASN A 93 -1.50 11.71 1.20
CA ASN A 93 -0.14 11.27 1.55
C ASN A 93 0.16 9.84 1.10
N LEU A 94 -0.76 9.18 0.41
CA LEU A 94 -0.50 7.88 -0.18
C LEU A 94 0.34 8.04 -1.45
N THR A 95 1.12 7.03 -1.76
CA THR A 95 1.96 7.01 -2.95
C THR A 95 1.32 6.13 -4.02
N PHE A 96 1.12 6.70 -5.19
CA PHE A 96 0.61 5.98 -6.36
C PHE A 96 1.72 5.86 -7.41
N LYS A 97 1.55 4.93 -8.33
CA LYS A 97 2.47 4.77 -9.44
C LYS A 97 2.58 6.09 -10.22
N SER A 98 3.79 6.45 -10.61
CA SER A 98 4.03 7.65 -11.40
C SER A 98 3.20 7.62 -12.69
N GLY A 99 2.50 8.71 -12.97
CA GLY A 99 1.65 8.82 -14.15
C GLY A 99 0.24 8.26 -13.99
N LEU A 100 -0.12 7.74 -12.82
CA LEU A 100 -1.46 7.23 -12.59
C LEU A 100 -2.47 8.38 -12.61
N THR A 101 -3.54 8.24 -13.41
CA THR A 101 -4.54 9.30 -13.54
C THR A 101 -5.36 9.44 -12.26
N THR A 102 -5.96 10.62 -12.06
CA THR A 102 -6.84 10.87 -10.91
C THR A 102 -8.01 9.90 -10.88
N ALA A 103 -8.58 9.59 -12.04
CA ALA A 103 -9.69 8.64 -12.11
C ALA A 103 -9.30 7.25 -11.58
N LYS A 104 -8.08 6.79 -11.90
CA LYS A 104 -7.58 5.51 -11.41
C LYS A 104 -7.21 5.55 -9.95
N GLN A 105 -6.69 6.68 -9.46
CA GLN A 105 -6.45 6.88 -8.03
C GLN A 105 -7.77 6.80 -7.25
N THR A 106 -8.82 7.44 -7.77
CA THR A 106 -10.15 7.39 -7.16
C THR A 106 -10.70 5.96 -7.14
N ALA A 107 -10.51 5.22 -8.23
CA ALA A 107 -10.92 3.82 -8.29
C ALA A 107 -10.18 2.97 -7.25
N ALA A 108 -8.89 3.20 -7.06
CA ALA A 108 -8.10 2.51 -6.04
C ALA A 108 -8.65 2.80 -4.63
N LEU A 109 -8.97 4.05 -4.34
CA LEU A 109 -9.53 4.42 -3.03
C LEU A 109 -10.90 3.78 -2.82
N ALA A 110 -11.70 3.65 -3.87
CA ALA A 110 -12.99 2.95 -3.79
C ALA A 110 -12.79 1.46 -3.49
N ASP A 111 -11.78 0.83 -4.09
CA ASP A 111 -11.44 -0.56 -3.80
C ASP A 111 -11.01 -0.72 -2.33
N LEU A 112 -10.19 0.20 -1.83
CA LEU A 112 -9.74 0.18 -0.44
C LEU A 112 -10.92 0.35 0.53
N ALA A 113 -11.91 1.17 0.18
CA ALA A 113 -13.09 1.36 1.00
C ALA A 113 -13.87 0.06 1.20
N LYS A 114 -13.85 -0.83 0.21
CA LYS A 114 -14.48 -2.16 0.33
C LYS A 114 -13.79 -3.05 1.36
N LEU A 115 -12.54 -2.75 1.67
CA LEU A 115 -11.76 -3.44 2.69
C LEU A 115 -11.86 -2.71 4.05
N HIS A 116 -12.72 -1.72 4.14
CA HIS A 116 -12.87 -0.85 5.32
C HIS A 116 -11.60 -0.01 5.59
N ILE A 117 -10.85 0.28 4.55
CA ILE A 117 -9.78 1.26 4.58
C ILE A 117 -10.36 2.57 4.06
N THR A 118 -10.67 3.48 4.96
CA THR A 118 -11.34 4.73 4.61
C THR A 118 -10.38 5.91 4.71
N THR A 119 -10.70 6.98 3.99
CA THR A 119 -9.84 8.15 3.97
C THR A 119 -10.31 9.19 4.96
N VAL A 120 -9.35 9.95 5.49
CA VAL A 120 -9.61 11.11 6.33
C VAL A 120 -8.84 12.30 5.76
N ARG A 121 -9.22 13.49 6.19
CA ARG A 121 -8.50 14.68 5.78
C ARG A 121 -7.17 14.79 6.52
N SER A 122 -6.20 15.36 5.83
CA SER A 122 -4.97 15.80 6.46
C SER A 122 -5.30 16.90 7.48
N ALA A 123 -4.75 16.79 8.64
CA ALA A 123 -4.93 17.79 9.70
C ALA A 123 -4.18 19.08 9.38
#